data_3373a71baa2be822a39fabc52dd15834
#
_entry.id   3373a71baa2be822a39fabc52dd15834
#
_cell.length_a   1.000
_cell.length_b   1.000
_cell.length_c   1.000
_cell.angle_alpha   90.00
_cell.angle_beta   90.00
_cell.angle_gamma   90.00
#
_symmetry.space_group_name_H-M   'P 1'
#
loop_
_entity.id
_entity.type
_entity.pdbx_description
1 polymer ?
#
loop_
_entity_poly.entity_id
_entity_poly.type
_entity_poly.pdbx_seq_one_letter_code
_entity_poly.pdbx_strand_id
1 'polypeptide(L)'
;YGGYRYDGRWRPIAERLAAHFGLTNGDRVLDVGCGKGFLLYELIQVVPGIEVRGLDISEYAVQNAKPEIQKNLEVGHANHLPFADKSFDLIISINTLHNLYCYDLEKAFKELERVGKKKYICVESYRNEKEKVNLLYWQLTCEIFCTPLEWQWWFEKMGYTGDHEFIYFE
;
A
#
# COMPACT_ATOMS: atom_id res chain seq x y z
N TYR A 1 -1.17 10.47 1.51
CA TYR A 1 -0.62 10.99 2.75
C TYR A 1 -1.28 10.34 3.94
N GLY A 2 -0.59 9.40 4.54
CA GLY A 2 -1.12 8.63 5.66
C GLY A 2 -1.36 9.41 6.94
N GLY A 3 -1.15 10.72 7.00
CA GLY A 3 -1.43 11.62 8.11
C GLY A 3 -1.12 11.09 9.50
N TYR A 4 -0.62 11.91 10.39
CA TYR A 4 -0.42 11.53 11.79
C TYR A 4 -1.75 11.43 12.57
N ARG A 5 -2.82 11.99 12.01
CA ARG A 5 -4.15 12.05 12.63
C ARG A 5 -5.22 11.55 11.65
N TYR A 6 -6.16 10.81 12.19
CA TYR A 6 -7.34 10.41 11.44
C TYR A 6 -8.27 11.61 11.21
N ASP A 7 -8.70 11.79 9.96
CA ASP A 7 -9.60 12.88 9.55
C ASP A 7 -10.67 12.42 8.52
N GLY A 8 -10.79 11.12 8.28
CA GLY A 8 -11.79 10.57 7.37
C GLY A 8 -11.44 10.64 5.89
N ARG A 9 -10.29 11.22 5.50
CA ARG A 9 -9.88 11.37 4.08
C ARG A 9 -9.74 10.05 3.32
N TRP A 10 -9.58 8.93 4.02
CA TRP A 10 -9.46 7.61 3.43
C TRP A 10 -10.80 6.97 3.05
N ARG A 11 -11.93 7.52 3.52
CA ARG A 11 -13.26 7.01 3.20
C ARG A 11 -13.52 6.90 1.69
N PRO A 12 -13.36 7.95 0.87
CA PRO A 12 -13.59 7.87 -0.57
C PRO A 12 -12.67 6.85 -1.26
N ILE A 13 -11.44 6.67 -0.76
CA ILE A 13 -10.49 5.69 -1.30
C ILE A 13 -10.96 4.28 -0.97
N ALA A 14 -11.39 4.02 0.27
CA ALA A 14 -11.94 2.73 0.68
C ALA A 14 -13.18 2.36 -0.14
N GLU A 15 -14.09 3.31 -0.38
CA GLU A 15 -15.29 3.11 -1.21
C GLU A 15 -14.92 2.77 -2.67
N ARG A 16 -13.97 3.49 -3.26
CA ARG A 16 -13.50 3.21 -4.62
C ARG A 16 -12.83 1.84 -4.73
N LEU A 17 -11.96 1.48 -3.80
CA LEU A 17 -11.29 0.16 -3.77
C LEU A 17 -12.32 -0.96 -3.59
N ALA A 18 -13.26 -0.80 -2.66
CA ALA A 18 -14.31 -1.78 -2.43
C ALA A 18 -15.16 -2.02 -3.68
N ALA A 19 -15.57 -0.94 -4.36
CA ALA A 19 -16.35 -1.03 -5.59
C ALA A 19 -15.55 -1.63 -6.75
N HIS A 20 -14.30 -1.16 -6.95
CA HIS A 20 -13.44 -1.59 -8.06
C HIS A 20 -13.09 -3.09 -7.98
N PHE A 21 -12.71 -3.56 -6.81
CA PHE A 21 -12.34 -4.96 -6.59
C PHE A 21 -13.52 -5.86 -6.26
N GLY A 22 -14.72 -5.30 -6.07
CA GLY A 22 -15.93 -6.04 -5.72
C GLY A 22 -15.82 -6.69 -4.34
N LEU A 23 -15.28 -5.97 -3.34
CA LEU A 23 -15.06 -6.50 -2.00
C LEU A 23 -16.38 -6.72 -1.28
N THR A 24 -16.49 -7.86 -0.61
CA THR A 24 -17.70 -8.31 0.10
C THR A 24 -17.35 -8.87 1.47
N ASN A 25 -18.39 -9.22 2.23
CA ASN A 25 -18.25 -9.90 3.52
C ASN A 25 -17.41 -11.18 3.38
N GLY A 26 -16.45 -11.35 4.27
CA GLY A 26 -15.54 -12.49 4.32
C GLY A 26 -14.30 -12.37 3.44
N ASP A 27 -14.21 -11.37 2.55
CA ASP A 27 -12.98 -11.11 1.81
C ASP A 27 -11.86 -10.67 2.75
N ARG A 28 -10.64 -11.11 2.45
CA ARG A 28 -9.42 -10.82 3.23
C ARG A 28 -8.56 -9.79 2.52
N VAL A 29 -8.28 -8.68 3.18
CA VAL A 29 -7.47 -7.58 2.65
C VAL A 29 -6.22 -7.37 3.48
N LEU A 30 -5.07 -7.26 2.83
CA LEU A 30 -3.79 -6.87 3.44
C LEU A 30 -3.35 -5.51 2.91
N ASP A 31 -3.01 -4.60 3.81
CA ASP A 31 -2.38 -3.32 3.48
C ASP A 31 -0.89 -3.36 3.89
N VAL A 32 0.01 -3.31 2.90
CA VAL A 32 1.47 -3.35 3.08
C VAL A 32 2.01 -1.93 3.09
N GLY A 33 2.55 -1.51 4.23
CA GLY A 33 2.87 -0.11 4.54
C GLY A 33 1.64 0.65 5.04
N CYS A 34 0.88 0.00 5.90
CA CYS A 34 -0.44 0.48 6.34
C CYS A 34 -0.40 1.72 7.25
N GLY A 35 0.79 2.13 7.74
CA GLY A 35 0.91 3.19 8.72
C GLY A 35 0.05 2.91 9.96
N LYS A 36 -0.81 3.86 10.31
CA LYS A 36 -1.76 3.72 11.45
C LYS A 36 -3.06 2.98 11.08
N GLY A 37 -3.14 2.35 9.92
CA GLY A 37 -4.28 1.56 9.47
C GLY A 37 -5.55 2.35 9.15
N PHE A 38 -5.46 3.63 8.84
CA PHE A 38 -6.65 4.46 8.61
C PHE A 38 -7.47 4.00 7.39
N LEU A 39 -6.81 3.55 6.31
CA LEU A 39 -7.51 2.96 5.17
C LEU A 39 -8.24 1.67 5.55
N LEU A 40 -7.58 0.79 6.31
CA LEU A 40 -8.18 -0.46 6.80
C LEU A 40 -9.36 -0.19 7.74
N TYR A 41 -9.25 0.83 8.59
CA TYR A 41 -10.37 1.27 9.42
C TYR A 41 -11.57 1.69 8.56
N GLU A 42 -11.36 2.43 7.48
CA GLU A 42 -12.45 2.81 6.58
C GLU A 42 -13.02 1.60 5.82
N LEU A 43 -12.17 0.66 5.40
CA LEU A 43 -12.64 -0.56 4.73
C LEU A 43 -13.61 -1.37 5.59
N ILE A 44 -13.35 -1.52 6.88
CA ILE A 44 -14.29 -2.23 7.78
C ILE A 44 -15.62 -1.48 7.98
N GLN A 45 -15.64 -0.16 7.78
CA GLN A 45 -16.87 0.64 7.81
C GLN A 45 -17.64 0.59 6.49
N VAL A 46 -16.95 0.45 5.35
CA VAL A 46 -17.53 0.43 4.00
C VAL A 46 -18.06 -0.97 3.66
N VAL A 47 -17.33 -2.01 4.06
CA VAL A 47 -17.66 -3.39 3.74
C VAL A 47 -17.86 -4.18 5.06
N PRO A 48 -19.09 -4.27 5.57
CA PRO A 48 -19.36 -5.03 6.78
C PRO A 48 -18.93 -6.50 6.67
N GLY A 49 -18.15 -6.98 7.65
CA GLY A 49 -17.67 -8.36 7.69
C GLY A 49 -16.41 -8.64 6.87
N ILE A 50 -15.77 -7.63 6.29
CA ILE A 50 -14.44 -7.77 5.68
C ILE A 50 -13.38 -8.08 6.73
N GLU A 51 -12.44 -8.96 6.41
CA GLU A 51 -11.29 -9.26 7.26
C GLU A 51 -10.08 -8.45 6.79
N VAL A 52 -9.50 -7.64 7.68
CA VAL A 52 -8.36 -6.79 7.33
C VAL A 52 -7.13 -7.10 8.16
N ARG A 53 -5.97 -7.00 7.53
CA ARG A 53 -4.64 -7.03 8.15
C ARG A 53 -3.81 -5.88 7.61
N GLY A 54 -2.94 -5.33 8.44
CA GLY A 54 -1.97 -4.32 8.05
C GLY A 54 -0.57 -4.68 8.52
N LEU A 55 0.41 -4.38 7.69
CA LEU A 55 1.82 -4.56 8.03
C LEU A 55 2.55 -3.24 7.75
N ASP A 56 3.32 -2.78 8.73
CA ASP A 56 4.13 -1.57 8.59
C ASP A 56 5.47 -1.75 9.30
N ILE A 57 6.54 -1.15 8.77
CA ILE A 57 7.87 -1.19 9.40
C ILE A 57 7.93 -0.32 10.66
N SER A 58 7.06 0.66 10.78
CA SER A 58 7.04 1.63 11.88
C SER A 58 6.31 1.07 13.10
N GLU A 59 7.06 0.65 14.09
CA GLU A 59 6.51 0.27 15.40
C GLU A 59 5.65 1.40 16.00
N TYR A 60 6.10 2.65 15.85
CA TYR A 60 5.33 3.81 16.30
C TYR A 60 3.96 3.90 15.62
N ALA A 61 3.89 3.67 14.32
CA ALA A 61 2.62 3.74 13.59
C ALA A 61 1.64 2.67 14.08
N VAL A 62 2.10 1.43 14.22
CA VAL A 62 1.30 0.30 14.71
C VAL A 62 0.83 0.53 16.16
N GLN A 63 1.73 0.98 17.05
CA GLN A 63 1.38 1.25 18.45
C GLN A 63 0.44 2.44 18.63
N ASN A 64 0.43 3.41 17.70
CA ASN A 64 -0.41 4.60 17.74
C ASN A 64 -1.56 4.55 16.72
N ALA A 65 -1.95 3.37 16.29
CA ALA A 65 -3.13 3.15 15.48
C ALA A 65 -4.42 3.39 16.27
N LYS A 66 -5.55 3.51 15.57
CA LYS A 66 -6.85 3.56 16.24
C LYS A 66 -7.10 2.26 16.99
N PRO A 67 -7.67 2.30 18.23
CA PRO A 67 -7.93 1.09 19.02
C PRO A 67 -8.74 0.03 18.28
N GLU A 68 -9.67 0.46 17.42
CA GLU A 68 -10.58 -0.42 16.68
C GLU A 68 -9.84 -1.29 15.64
N ILE A 69 -8.68 -0.81 15.13
CA ILE A 69 -7.91 -1.49 14.08
C ILE A 69 -6.57 -2.03 14.58
N GLN A 70 -6.06 -1.55 15.71
CA GLN A 70 -4.70 -1.83 16.19
C GLN A 70 -4.39 -3.34 16.28
N LYS A 71 -5.35 -4.15 16.74
CA LYS A 71 -5.19 -5.60 16.83
C LYS A 71 -5.00 -6.32 15.49
N ASN A 72 -5.32 -5.64 14.39
CA ASN A 72 -5.21 -6.15 13.03
C ASN A 72 -3.88 -5.74 12.36
N LEU A 73 -3.07 -4.92 13.06
CA LEU A 73 -1.80 -4.42 12.53
C LEU A 73 -0.63 -5.12 13.19
N GLU A 74 0.41 -5.35 12.41
CA GLU A 74 1.67 -5.94 12.88
C GLU A 74 2.89 -5.20 12.31
N VAL A 75 3.99 -5.23 13.08
CA VAL A 75 5.26 -4.67 12.64
C VAL A 75 5.95 -5.68 11.74
N GLY A 76 6.34 -5.24 10.54
CA GLY A 76 7.02 -6.11 9.59
C GLY A 76 7.52 -5.36 8.37
N HIS A 77 8.25 -6.05 7.52
CA HIS A 77 8.87 -5.48 6.33
C HIS A 77 8.23 -6.04 5.06
N ALA A 78 7.99 -5.19 4.07
CA ALA A 78 7.33 -5.57 2.81
C ALA A 78 8.09 -6.65 2.02
N ASN A 79 9.40 -6.80 2.23
CA ASN A 79 10.24 -7.81 1.59
C ASN A 79 10.10 -9.23 2.16
N HIS A 80 9.31 -9.41 3.21
CA HIS A 80 9.00 -10.69 3.82
C HIS A 80 7.64 -10.64 4.52
N LEU A 81 6.61 -11.21 3.89
CA LEU A 81 5.25 -11.23 4.42
C LEU A 81 4.99 -12.56 5.14
N PRO A 82 4.67 -12.56 6.45
CA PRO A 82 4.49 -13.78 7.25
C PRO A 82 3.14 -14.47 7.00
N PHE A 83 2.72 -14.51 5.74
CA PHE A 83 1.43 -15.05 5.33
C PHE A 83 1.59 -16.14 4.28
N ALA A 84 0.61 -17.06 4.23
CA ALA A 84 0.58 -18.13 3.24
C ALA A 84 0.30 -17.61 1.82
N ASP A 85 0.66 -18.40 0.82
CA ASP A 85 0.40 -18.09 -0.58
C ASP A 85 -1.10 -17.91 -0.83
N LYS A 86 -1.46 -16.88 -1.62
CA LYS A 86 -2.83 -16.56 -2.01
C LYS A 86 -3.83 -16.47 -0.83
N SER A 87 -3.32 -16.10 0.35
CA SER A 87 -4.12 -16.01 1.57
C SER A 87 -4.98 -14.74 1.67
N PHE A 88 -4.77 -13.75 0.79
CA PHE A 88 -5.57 -12.52 0.73
C PHE A 88 -6.24 -12.36 -0.63
N ASP A 89 -7.50 -11.92 -0.61
CA ASP A 89 -8.28 -11.63 -1.82
C ASP A 89 -7.79 -10.34 -2.49
N LEU A 90 -7.36 -9.35 -1.70
CA LEU A 90 -6.73 -8.13 -2.17
C LEU A 90 -5.51 -7.77 -1.30
N ILE A 91 -4.41 -7.42 -1.95
CA ILE A 91 -3.30 -6.69 -1.32
C ILE A 91 -3.31 -5.24 -1.82
N ILE A 92 -3.13 -4.32 -0.89
CA ILE A 92 -3.00 -2.88 -1.15
C ILE A 92 -1.61 -2.45 -0.70
N SER A 93 -0.96 -1.57 -1.47
CA SER A 93 0.26 -0.87 -1.03
C SER A 93 0.24 0.55 -1.60
N ILE A 94 0.05 1.53 -0.73
CA ILE A 94 -0.06 2.95 -1.11
C ILE A 94 1.08 3.74 -0.45
N ASN A 95 1.86 4.45 -1.26
CA ASN A 95 2.98 5.28 -0.82
C ASN A 95 4.04 4.55 0.02
N THR A 96 4.34 3.30 -0.33
CA THR A 96 5.25 2.45 0.44
C THR A 96 6.44 1.98 -0.39
N LEU A 97 6.21 1.43 -1.56
CA LEU A 97 7.24 0.68 -2.30
C LEU A 97 8.40 1.54 -2.78
N HIS A 98 8.19 2.82 -3.07
CA HIS A 98 9.26 3.76 -3.44
C HIS A 98 10.22 4.09 -2.29
N ASN A 99 9.87 3.73 -1.05
CA ASN A 99 10.75 3.89 0.11
C ASN A 99 11.68 2.69 0.34
N LEU A 100 11.61 1.67 -0.50
CA LEU A 100 12.46 0.48 -0.40
C LEU A 100 13.71 0.64 -1.25
N TYR A 101 14.83 0.09 -0.78
CA TYR A 101 16.00 -0.13 -1.65
C TYR A 101 15.66 -1.11 -2.78
N CYS A 102 16.34 -1.00 -3.94
CA CYS A 102 16.05 -1.83 -5.11
C CYS A 102 16.00 -3.33 -4.84
N TYR A 103 16.92 -3.84 -4.00
CA TYR A 103 16.98 -5.26 -3.64
C TYR A 103 15.84 -5.72 -2.72
N ASP A 104 15.24 -4.81 -1.96
CA ASP A 104 14.08 -5.09 -1.13
C ASP A 104 12.78 -4.86 -1.93
N LEU A 105 12.76 -3.91 -2.87
CA LEU A 105 11.66 -3.74 -3.80
C LEU A 105 11.43 -5.01 -4.64
N GLU A 106 12.52 -5.65 -5.15
CA GLU A 106 12.42 -6.91 -5.87
C GLU A 106 11.75 -8.00 -5.02
N LYS A 107 12.15 -8.14 -3.75
CA LYS A 107 11.55 -9.11 -2.84
C LYS A 107 10.10 -8.78 -2.52
N ALA A 108 9.79 -7.48 -2.29
CA ALA A 108 8.45 -7.04 -2.01
C ALA A 108 7.47 -7.39 -3.15
N PHE A 109 7.84 -7.16 -4.41
CA PHE A 109 7.01 -7.59 -5.54
C PHE A 109 6.74 -9.10 -5.54
N LYS A 110 7.76 -9.92 -5.28
CA LYS A 110 7.60 -11.39 -5.18
C LYS A 110 6.63 -11.78 -4.07
N GLU A 111 6.71 -11.11 -2.92
CA GLU A 111 5.83 -11.35 -1.78
C GLU A 111 4.39 -10.89 -2.07
N LEU A 112 4.19 -9.73 -2.68
CA LEU A 112 2.85 -9.27 -3.09
C LEU A 112 2.21 -10.26 -4.08
N GLU A 113 2.98 -10.73 -5.08
CA GLU A 113 2.50 -11.74 -6.02
C GLU A 113 2.22 -13.08 -5.35
N ARG A 114 3.04 -13.51 -4.39
CA ARG A 114 2.87 -14.77 -3.69
C ARG A 114 1.62 -14.77 -2.80
N VAL A 115 1.42 -13.72 -2.02
CA VAL A 115 0.42 -13.68 -0.94
C VAL A 115 -0.96 -13.25 -1.43
N GLY A 116 -1.04 -12.37 -2.44
CA GLY A 116 -2.30 -11.80 -2.93
C GLY A 116 -2.89 -12.46 -4.17
N LYS A 117 -4.22 -12.58 -4.21
CA LYS A 117 -4.96 -12.96 -5.42
C LYS A 117 -5.08 -11.76 -6.35
N LYS A 118 -5.66 -10.64 -5.87
CA LYS A 118 -5.68 -9.33 -6.53
C LYS A 118 -4.70 -8.39 -5.82
N LYS A 119 -4.20 -7.39 -6.52
CA LYS A 119 -3.22 -6.44 -5.98
C LYS A 119 -3.47 -5.04 -6.52
N TYR A 120 -3.21 -4.05 -5.67
CA TYR A 120 -3.25 -2.64 -6.02
C TYR A 120 -2.04 -1.92 -5.43
N ILE A 121 -1.28 -1.24 -6.28
CA ILE A 121 -0.11 -0.43 -5.89
C ILE A 121 -0.36 1.02 -6.29
N CYS A 122 -0.09 1.95 -5.37
CA CYS A 122 -0.02 3.36 -5.67
C CYS A 122 1.35 3.88 -5.23
N VAL A 123 2.12 4.42 -6.18
CA VAL A 123 3.48 4.93 -5.93
C VAL A 123 3.63 6.36 -6.44
N GLU A 124 4.58 7.06 -5.84
CA GLU A 124 4.96 8.39 -6.31
C GLU A 124 5.82 8.29 -7.56
N SER A 125 5.62 9.25 -8.47
CA SER A 125 6.29 9.31 -9.77
C SER A 125 6.37 10.75 -10.28
N TYR A 126 7.09 10.98 -11.34
CA TYR A 126 7.22 12.28 -12.01
C TYR A 126 7.29 12.11 -13.52
N ARG A 127 6.74 13.09 -14.28
CA ARG A 127 6.68 13.09 -15.74
C ARG A 127 7.66 14.10 -16.36
N ASN A 128 8.14 15.06 -15.57
CA ASN A 128 9.00 16.15 -15.99
C ASN A 128 9.87 16.66 -14.84
N GLU A 129 10.85 17.52 -15.14
CA GLU A 129 11.82 18.04 -14.16
C GLU A 129 11.15 18.85 -13.04
N LYS A 130 10.05 19.59 -13.32
CA LYS A 130 9.33 20.34 -12.28
C LYS A 130 8.72 19.39 -11.25
N GLU A 131 8.01 18.36 -11.71
CA GLU A 131 7.42 17.35 -10.83
C GLU A 131 8.49 16.57 -10.05
N LYS A 132 9.62 16.28 -10.70
CA LYS A 132 10.76 15.64 -10.03
C LYS A 132 11.30 16.50 -8.90
N VAL A 133 11.50 17.80 -9.14
CA VAL A 133 11.94 18.74 -8.10
C VAL A 133 10.92 18.81 -6.95
N ASN A 134 9.63 18.92 -7.26
CA ASN A 134 8.57 18.94 -6.26
C ASN A 134 8.55 17.65 -5.43
N LEU A 135 8.69 16.49 -6.07
CA LEU A 135 8.78 15.20 -5.41
C LEU A 135 9.99 15.13 -4.48
N LEU A 136 11.15 15.58 -4.92
CA LEU A 136 12.38 15.63 -4.10
C LEU A 136 12.25 16.53 -2.87
N TYR A 137 11.54 17.66 -2.99
CA TYR A 137 11.25 18.52 -1.83
C TYR A 137 10.24 17.92 -0.86
N TRP A 138 9.33 17.11 -1.38
CA TRP A 138 8.26 16.50 -0.58
C TRP A 138 8.73 15.27 0.20
N GLN A 139 9.54 14.42 -0.43
CA GLN A 139 9.92 13.12 0.08
C GLN A 139 11.15 13.16 0.99
N LEU A 140 10.99 12.60 2.20
CA LEU A 140 12.07 12.41 3.15
C LEU A 140 12.63 10.98 3.17
N THR A 141 11.87 10.01 2.66
CA THR A 141 12.18 8.57 2.82
C THR A 141 12.24 7.81 1.49
N CYS A 142 12.02 8.49 0.35
CA CYS A 142 12.03 7.87 -0.95
C CYS A 142 13.45 7.46 -1.37
N GLU A 143 13.64 6.17 -1.64
CA GLU A 143 14.90 5.59 -2.12
C GLU A 143 14.87 5.36 -3.64
N ILE A 144 13.68 5.30 -4.24
CA ILE A 144 13.48 5.01 -5.65
C ILE A 144 12.64 6.09 -6.31
N PHE A 145 13.30 6.94 -7.10
CA PHE A 145 12.69 8.00 -7.89
C PHE A 145 12.54 7.53 -9.34
N CYS A 146 11.41 6.96 -9.68
CA CYS A 146 11.13 6.42 -11.00
C CYS A 146 10.08 7.24 -11.75
N THR A 147 10.30 7.42 -13.06
CA THR A 147 9.27 7.83 -14.01
C THR A 147 8.22 6.73 -14.18
N PRO A 148 7.04 7.02 -14.78
CA PRO A 148 6.04 5.99 -15.07
C PRO A 148 6.60 4.82 -15.91
N LEU A 149 7.49 5.12 -16.89
CA LEU A 149 8.10 4.08 -17.72
C LEU A 149 9.07 3.18 -16.94
N GLU A 150 9.83 3.75 -16.01
CA GLU A 150 10.71 2.97 -15.13
C GLU A 150 9.91 2.10 -14.15
N TRP A 151 8.80 2.62 -13.60
CA TRP A 151 7.87 1.80 -12.82
C TRP A 151 7.24 0.69 -13.65
N GLN A 152 6.82 0.98 -14.89
CA GLN A 152 6.30 -0.02 -15.81
C GLN A 152 7.32 -1.14 -16.05
N TRP A 153 8.59 -0.78 -16.27
CA TRP A 153 9.68 -1.76 -16.40
C TRP A 153 9.82 -2.65 -15.15
N TRP A 154 9.70 -2.06 -13.93
CA TRP A 154 9.70 -2.84 -12.71
C TRP A 154 8.54 -3.83 -12.66
N PHE A 155 7.31 -3.38 -12.97
CA PHE A 155 6.13 -4.24 -12.98
C PHE A 155 6.29 -5.41 -13.96
N GLU A 156 6.74 -5.15 -15.18
CA GLU A 156 6.99 -6.17 -16.19
C GLU A 156 8.10 -7.14 -15.76
N LYS A 157 9.24 -6.62 -15.30
CA LYS A 157 10.38 -7.44 -14.85
C LYS A 157 10.02 -8.37 -13.72
N MET A 158 9.18 -7.90 -12.78
CA MET A 158 8.77 -8.68 -11.62
C MET A 158 7.53 -9.53 -11.85
N GLY A 159 6.93 -9.47 -13.04
CA GLY A 159 5.71 -10.18 -13.36
C GLY A 159 4.52 -9.73 -12.53
N TYR A 160 4.47 -8.44 -12.16
CA TYR A 160 3.36 -7.88 -11.40
C TYR A 160 2.08 -7.91 -12.22
N THR A 161 1.02 -8.49 -11.64
CA THR A 161 -0.26 -8.72 -12.32
C THR A 161 -1.43 -7.91 -11.74
N GLY A 162 -1.14 -6.96 -10.85
CA GLY A 162 -2.15 -6.11 -10.21
C GLY A 162 -2.36 -4.78 -10.92
N ASP A 163 -3.32 -4.02 -10.42
CA ASP A 163 -3.57 -2.65 -10.83
C ASP A 163 -2.58 -1.70 -10.17
N HIS A 164 -2.28 -0.58 -10.84
CA HIS A 164 -1.40 0.44 -10.28
C HIS A 164 -1.82 1.86 -10.65
N GLU A 165 -1.49 2.81 -9.79
CA GLU A 165 -1.66 4.25 -10.00
C GLU A 165 -0.39 5.00 -9.60
N PHE A 166 -0.23 6.22 -10.17
CA PHE A 166 0.87 7.11 -9.85
C PHE A 166 0.37 8.40 -9.19
N ILE A 167 1.12 8.88 -8.20
CA ILE A 167 0.93 10.19 -7.60
C ILE A 167 1.96 11.14 -8.18
N TYR A 168 1.51 12.30 -8.66
CA TYR A 168 2.36 13.37 -9.18
C TYR A 168 2.25 14.61 -8.31
N PHE A 169 3.34 15.35 -8.18
CA PHE A 169 3.42 16.61 -7.45
C PHE A 169 3.55 17.78 -8.45
N GLU A 170 2.43 18.32 -8.88
CA GLU A 170 2.34 19.40 -9.87
C GLU A 170 2.70 20.80 -9.31
#